data_519caba7aea3ca1e4eb32a783844daef
#
_entry.id   519caba7aea3ca1e4eb32a783844daef
#
_cell.length_a   1.000
_cell.length_b   1.000
_cell.length_c   1.000
_cell.angle_alpha   90.00
_cell.angle_beta   90.00
_cell.angle_gamma   90.00
#
_symmetry.space_group_name_H-M   'P 1'
#
loop_
_entity.id
_entity.type
_entity.pdbx_description
1 polymer ?
#
loop_
_entity_poly.entity_id
_entity_poly.type
_entity_poly.pdbx_seq_one_letter_code
_entity_poly.pdbx_strand_id
1 'polypeptide(L)'
;TLQDLYDHVGMPPKLRAIFSGLFASRSVIACYIGSGLQLFILAAMLAWLPSFLNRYYGLPADKAGVAAAAFILICAVGMILCGLTTDRVSRDQPSRKWSMAIAYSLLSAGLLLSGFMMGPGTAQLALIALGMAMVAGTTGPAGAMVANLTHPSIHATAFATLTLANNLLGLAPGPFVTGLIADRLGLMSAMQLVPLIALGATCA
;
A
#
# COMPACT_ATOMS: atom_id res chain seq x y z
N THR A 1 -18.77 -26.94 32.54
CA THR A 1 -17.38 -27.02 33.04
C THR A 1 -16.45 -26.29 32.08
N LEU A 2 -15.20 -25.96 32.51
CA LEU A 2 -14.17 -25.37 31.64
C LEU A 2 -13.95 -26.23 30.37
N GLN A 3 -14.16 -27.55 30.45
CA GLN A 3 -14.07 -28.47 29.34
C GLN A 3 -15.14 -28.20 28.28
N ASP A 4 -16.39 -27.96 28.72
CA ASP A 4 -17.50 -27.62 27.82
C ASP A 4 -17.31 -26.27 27.11
N LEU A 5 -16.64 -25.33 27.80
CA LEU A 5 -16.25 -24.05 27.22
C LEU A 5 -15.15 -24.20 26.16
N TYR A 6 -14.18 -25.08 26.39
CA TYR A 6 -13.12 -25.42 25.44
C TYR A 6 -13.66 -26.13 24.18
N ASP A 7 -14.65 -27.00 24.35
CA ASP A 7 -15.31 -27.73 23.25
C ASP A 7 -16.22 -26.80 22.42
N HIS A 8 -16.78 -25.75 23.02
CA HIS A 8 -17.61 -24.76 22.34
C HIS A 8 -16.79 -23.62 21.67
N VAL A 9 -15.63 -23.28 22.21
CA VAL A 9 -14.75 -22.19 21.67
C VAL A 9 -13.78 -22.74 20.61
N GLY A 10 -13.70 -24.06 20.44
CA GLY A 10 -12.74 -24.74 19.58
C GLY A 10 -11.32 -24.62 20.12
N MET A 11 -10.58 -25.71 20.26
CA MET A 11 -9.16 -25.67 20.64
C MET A 11 -8.42 -24.71 19.70
N PRO A 12 -7.52 -23.83 20.22
CA PRO A 12 -6.71 -23.00 19.36
C PRO A 12 -5.96 -23.93 18.39
N PRO A 13 -6.06 -23.69 17.09
CA PRO A 13 -5.40 -24.54 16.10
C PRO A 13 -3.92 -24.62 16.44
N LYS A 14 -3.33 -25.82 16.41
CA LYS A 14 -1.88 -26.01 16.66
C LYS A 14 -1.12 -25.00 15.80
N LEU A 15 -0.11 -24.35 16.31
CA LEU A 15 0.70 -23.31 15.63
C LEU A 15 1.00 -23.68 14.17
N ARG A 16 1.31 -24.95 13.90
CA ARG A 16 1.53 -25.48 12.55
C ARG A 16 0.29 -25.34 11.64
N ALA A 17 -0.91 -25.52 12.17
CA ALA A 17 -2.15 -25.37 11.39
C ALA A 17 -2.44 -23.89 11.11
N ILE A 18 -2.12 -22.99 12.03
CA ILE A 18 -2.20 -21.54 11.81
C ILE A 18 -1.23 -21.13 10.70
N PHE A 19 0.04 -21.51 10.79
CA PHE A 19 1.03 -21.20 9.75
C PHE A 19 0.66 -21.78 8.39
N SER A 20 0.19 -23.03 8.35
CA SER A 20 -0.27 -23.61 7.09
C SER A 20 -1.49 -22.87 6.52
N GLY A 21 -2.40 -22.38 7.36
CA GLY A 21 -3.55 -21.57 6.94
C GLY A 21 -3.16 -20.17 6.42
N LEU A 22 -2.14 -19.54 7.02
CA LEU A 22 -1.65 -18.21 6.59
C LEU A 22 -0.97 -18.21 5.23
N PHE A 23 -0.38 -19.33 4.82
CA PHE A 23 0.34 -19.48 3.55
C PHE A 23 -0.25 -20.60 2.66
N ALA A 24 -1.47 -21.06 2.96
CA ALA A 24 -2.10 -22.16 2.25
C ALA A 24 -2.43 -21.86 0.78
N SER A 25 -2.69 -20.60 0.47
CA SER A 25 -3.10 -20.16 -0.87
C SER A 25 -2.06 -19.20 -1.47
N ARG A 26 -1.71 -19.45 -2.74
CA ARG A 26 -0.89 -18.51 -3.53
C ARG A 26 -1.51 -17.10 -3.54
N SER A 27 -2.84 -17.01 -3.54
CA SER A 27 -3.57 -15.74 -3.51
C SER A 27 -3.34 -14.96 -2.22
N VAL A 28 -3.22 -15.62 -1.06
CA VAL A 28 -2.90 -14.93 0.20
C VAL A 28 -1.48 -14.38 0.18
N ILE A 29 -0.52 -15.17 -0.31
CA ILE A 29 0.88 -14.75 -0.46
C ILE A 29 0.98 -13.56 -1.43
N ALA A 30 0.30 -13.65 -2.57
CA ALA A 30 0.20 -12.57 -3.55
C ALA A 30 -0.36 -11.27 -2.93
N CYS A 31 -1.39 -11.41 -2.09
CA CYS A 31 -1.98 -10.28 -1.36
C CYS A 31 -0.97 -9.62 -0.40
N TYR A 32 -0.19 -10.42 0.35
CA TYR A 32 0.85 -9.89 1.23
C TYR A 32 1.96 -9.17 0.46
N ILE A 33 2.44 -9.76 -0.64
CA ILE A 33 3.49 -9.17 -1.48
C ILE A 33 2.97 -7.91 -2.16
N GLY A 34 1.83 -7.97 -2.83
CA GLY A 34 1.23 -6.84 -3.53
C GLY A 34 0.96 -5.65 -2.60
N SER A 35 0.39 -5.91 -1.42
CA SER A 35 0.16 -4.88 -0.39
C SER A 35 1.47 -4.28 0.12
N GLY A 36 2.47 -5.11 0.39
CA GLY A 36 3.79 -4.65 0.84
C GLY A 36 4.47 -3.76 -0.19
N LEU A 37 4.44 -4.13 -1.47
CA LEU A 37 5.01 -3.33 -2.57
C LEU A 37 4.27 -1.99 -2.76
N GLN A 38 2.96 -1.97 -2.58
CA GLN A 38 2.20 -0.71 -2.60
C GLN A 38 2.58 0.19 -1.43
N LEU A 39 2.73 -0.39 -0.24
CA LEU A 39 3.16 0.36 0.92
C LEU A 39 4.62 0.85 0.79
N PHE A 40 5.49 0.15 0.06
CA PHE A 40 6.82 0.63 -0.30
C PHE A 40 6.74 1.96 -1.03
N ILE A 41 5.88 2.06 -2.05
CA ILE A 41 5.71 3.30 -2.82
C ILE A 41 5.19 4.42 -1.90
N LEU A 42 4.15 4.14 -1.11
CA LEU A 42 3.57 5.13 -0.21
C LEU A 42 4.59 5.64 0.81
N ALA A 43 5.32 4.74 1.44
CA ALA A 43 6.34 5.08 2.44
C ALA A 43 7.49 5.90 1.84
N ALA A 44 7.98 5.50 0.66
CA ALA A 44 9.00 6.25 -0.08
C ALA A 44 8.52 7.66 -0.41
N MET A 45 7.29 7.80 -0.94
CA MET A 45 6.70 9.10 -1.27
C MET A 45 6.59 9.98 -0.02
N LEU A 46 6.00 9.46 1.07
CA LEU A 46 5.81 10.24 2.30
C LEU A 46 7.14 10.69 2.93
N ALA A 47 8.17 9.84 2.89
CA ALA A 47 9.47 10.17 3.46
C ALA A 47 10.24 11.21 2.63
N TRP A 48 10.20 11.11 1.31
CA TRP A 48 11.02 11.93 0.43
C TRP A 48 10.29 13.13 -0.17
N LEU A 49 8.96 13.20 -0.08
CA LEU A 49 8.16 14.32 -0.60
C LEU A 49 8.57 15.69 -0.03
N PRO A 50 8.84 15.88 1.29
CA PRO A 50 9.31 17.16 1.79
C PRO A 50 10.63 17.57 1.14
N SER A 51 11.59 16.65 1.00
CA SER A 51 12.87 16.89 0.34
C SER A 51 12.70 17.21 -1.14
N PHE A 52 11.77 16.55 -1.82
CA PHE A 52 11.42 16.84 -3.21
C PHE A 52 10.87 18.26 -3.36
N LEU A 53 9.90 18.64 -2.52
CA LEU A 53 9.32 19.98 -2.54
C LEU A 53 10.35 21.08 -2.22
N ASN A 54 11.25 20.83 -1.28
CA ASN A 54 12.33 21.75 -0.95
C ASN A 54 13.29 21.94 -2.14
N ARG A 55 13.75 20.85 -2.77
CA ARG A 55 14.78 20.89 -3.82
C ARG A 55 14.26 21.37 -5.17
N TYR A 56 13.04 20.98 -5.57
CA TYR A 56 12.51 21.26 -6.91
C TYR A 56 11.52 22.40 -6.97
N TYR A 57 10.90 22.76 -5.83
CA TYR A 57 9.99 23.91 -5.73
C TYR A 57 10.57 25.06 -4.91
N GLY A 58 11.78 24.90 -4.35
CA GLY A 58 12.42 25.94 -3.55
C GLY A 58 11.69 26.27 -2.25
N LEU A 59 10.82 25.39 -1.77
CA LEU A 59 10.07 25.64 -0.54
C LEU A 59 10.99 25.52 0.69
N PRO A 60 10.98 26.48 1.62
CA PRO A 60 11.63 26.33 2.92
C PRO A 60 11.14 25.06 3.64
N ALA A 61 12.00 24.48 4.49
CA ALA A 61 11.73 23.19 5.11
C ALA A 61 10.40 23.14 5.90
N ASP A 62 10.04 24.23 6.58
CA ASP A 62 8.78 24.40 7.29
C ASP A 62 7.57 24.32 6.35
N LYS A 63 7.62 25.05 5.23
CA LYS A 63 6.55 25.05 4.21
C LYS A 63 6.49 23.75 3.43
N ALA A 64 7.62 23.13 3.15
CA ALA A 64 7.68 21.82 2.51
C ALA A 64 7.03 20.73 3.39
N GLY A 65 7.24 20.79 4.72
CA GLY A 65 6.58 19.91 5.67
C GLY A 65 5.06 20.09 5.71
N VAL A 66 4.58 21.34 5.74
CA VAL A 66 3.13 21.64 5.69
C VAL A 66 2.51 21.18 4.37
N ALA A 67 3.18 21.43 3.24
CA ALA A 67 2.71 20.95 1.95
C ALA A 67 2.65 19.41 1.90
N ALA A 68 3.67 18.71 2.43
CA ALA A 68 3.65 17.26 2.52
C ALA A 68 2.51 16.74 3.40
N ALA A 69 2.16 17.44 4.49
CA ALA A 69 1.00 17.10 5.31
C ALA A 69 -0.33 17.18 4.52
N ALA A 70 -0.46 18.15 3.61
CA ALA A 70 -1.62 18.21 2.72
C ALA A 70 -1.72 16.96 1.81
N PHE A 71 -0.60 16.45 1.31
CA PHE A 71 -0.60 15.19 0.55
C PHE A 71 -1.04 13.99 1.41
N ILE A 72 -0.65 13.95 2.68
CA ILE A 72 -1.11 12.90 3.62
C ILE A 72 -2.64 12.95 3.78
N LEU A 73 -3.22 14.15 3.89
CA LEU A 73 -4.68 14.30 3.96
C LEU A 73 -5.35 13.85 2.66
N ILE A 74 -4.78 14.15 1.50
CA ILE A 74 -5.27 13.67 0.21
C ILE A 74 -5.20 12.14 0.14
N CYS A 75 -4.12 11.52 0.64
CA CYS A 75 -4.02 10.06 0.74
C CYS A 75 -5.12 9.47 1.64
N ALA A 76 -5.42 10.10 2.79
CA ALA A 76 -6.48 9.66 3.68
C ALA A 76 -7.86 9.71 3.01
N VAL A 77 -8.17 10.81 2.32
CA VAL A 77 -9.40 10.94 1.53
C VAL A 77 -9.42 9.90 0.40
N GLY A 78 -8.31 9.72 -0.32
CA GLY A 78 -8.16 8.72 -1.36
C GLY A 78 -8.44 7.31 -0.86
N MET A 79 -7.89 6.95 0.31
CA MET A 79 -8.12 5.64 0.94
C MET A 79 -9.61 5.41 1.23
N ILE A 80 -10.30 6.41 1.77
CA ILE A 80 -11.75 6.32 2.05
C ILE A 80 -12.54 6.17 0.75
N LEU A 81 -12.29 7.02 -0.25
CA LEU A 81 -13.03 7.01 -1.51
C LEU A 81 -12.79 5.71 -2.29
N CYS A 82 -11.55 5.24 -2.38
CA CYS A 82 -11.20 3.98 -3.03
C CYS A 82 -11.81 2.78 -2.28
N GLY A 83 -11.82 2.81 -0.93
CA GLY A 83 -12.47 1.79 -0.11
C GLY A 83 -13.98 1.71 -0.42
N LEU A 84 -14.67 2.85 -0.32
CA LEU A 84 -16.12 2.93 -0.61
C LEU A 84 -16.44 2.48 -2.06
N THR A 85 -15.61 2.86 -3.02
CA THR A 85 -15.78 2.46 -4.42
C THR A 85 -15.59 0.95 -4.58
N THR A 86 -14.54 0.40 -3.97
CA THR A 86 -14.28 -1.04 -3.97
C THR A 86 -15.44 -1.82 -3.35
N ASP A 87 -15.95 -1.39 -2.20
CA ASP A 87 -17.06 -2.05 -1.53
C ASP A 87 -18.34 -2.03 -2.38
N ARG A 88 -18.63 -0.91 -3.02
CA ARG A 88 -19.79 -0.82 -3.94
C ARG A 88 -19.65 -1.73 -5.15
N VAL A 89 -18.48 -1.71 -5.82
CA VAL A 89 -18.23 -2.48 -7.05
C VAL A 89 -18.15 -3.98 -6.77
N SER A 90 -17.63 -4.36 -5.60
CA SER A 90 -17.45 -5.77 -5.23
C SER A 90 -18.61 -6.36 -4.41
N ARG A 91 -19.70 -5.61 -4.23
CA ARG A 91 -20.86 -6.03 -3.42
C ARG A 91 -21.45 -7.37 -3.89
N ASP A 92 -21.63 -7.51 -5.20
CA ASP A 92 -22.23 -8.69 -5.80
C ASP A 92 -21.22 -9.77 -6.18
N GLN A 93 -19.95 -9.40 -6.34
CA GLN A 93 -18.87 -10.29 -6.75
C GLN A 93 -17.57 -9.98 -6.00
N PRO A 94 -17.23 -10.73 -4.94
CA PRO A 94 -16.02 -10.49 -4.13
C PRO A 94 -14.70 -10.54 -4.91
N SER A 95 -14.66 -11.28 -6.03
CA SER A 95 -13.49 -11.35 -6.93
C SER A 95 -13.13 -10.00 -7.57
N ARG A 96 -14.08 -9.07 -7.69
CA ARG A 96 -13.82 -7.72 -8.23
C ARG A 96 -12.86 -6.90 -7.36
N LYS A 97 -12.67 -7.26 -6.08
CA LYS A 97 -11.66 -6.61 -5.22
C LYS A 97 -10.25 -6.72 -5.80
N TRP A 98 -9.92 -7.87 -6.42
CA TRP A 98 -8.65 -8.05 -7.12
C TRP A 98 -8.50 -7.09 -8.30
N SER A 99 -9.52 -7.03 -9.15
CA SER A 99 -9.53 -6.11 -10.30
C SER A 99 -9.40 -4.65 -9.86
N MET A 100 -10.05 -4.26 -8.75
CA MET A 100 -9.93 -2.90 -8.20
C MET A 100 -8.53 -2.62 -7.65
N ALA A 101 -7.93 -3.57 -6.92
CA ALA A 101 -6.56 -3.43 -6.42
C ALA A 101 -5.55 -3.28 -7.57
N ILE A 102 -5.67 -4.10 -8.62
CA ILE A 102 -4.85 -4.01 -9.84
C ILE A 102 -5.08 -2.65 -10.53
N ALA A 103 -6.33 -2.22 -10.70
CA ALA A 103 -6.65 -0.95 -11.34
C ALA A 103 -6.04 0.24 -10.58
N TYR A 104 -6.17 0.28 -9.26
CA TYR A 104 -5.56 1.33 -8.44
C TYR A 104 -4.03 1.29 -8.52
N SER A 105 -3.41 0.11 -8.54
CA SER A 105 -1.97 -0.05 -8.67
C SER A 105 -1.45 0.47 -10.03
N LEU A 106 -2.10 0.10 -11.12
CA LEU A 106 -1.72 0.58 -12.46
C LEU A 106 -1.97 2.09 -12.61
N LEU A 107 -3.09 2.57 -12.10
CA LEU A 107 -3.43 3.99 -12.15
C LEU A 107 -2.45 4.82 -11.33
N SER A 108 -2.06 4.34 -10.15
CA SER A 108 -1.05 4.99 -9.32
C SER A 108 0.31 5.06 -10.03
N ALA A 109 0.74 3.96 -10.65
CA ALA A 109 1.97 3.94 -11.44
C ALA A 109 1.95 4.97 -12.57
N GLY A 110 0.88 4.99 -13.36
CA GLY A 110 0.71 5.93 -14.47
C GLY A 110 0.71 7.40 -14.02
N LEU A 111 -0.05 7.72 -12.96
CA LEU A 111 -0.14 9.07 -12.41
C LEU A 111 1.18 9.55 -11.81
N LEU A 112 1.85 8.70 -11.02
CA LEU A 112 3.13 9.06 -10.42
C LEU A 112 4.24 9.20 -11.46
N LEU A 113 4.34 8.25 -12.41
CA LEU A 113 5.32 8.33 -13.49
C LEU A 113 5.13 9.58 -14.34
N SER A 114 3.90 9.84 -14.79
CA SER A 114 3.60 11.06 -15.56
C SER A 114 3.88 12.33 -14.76
N GLY A 115 3.52 12.35 -13.46
CA GLY A 115 3.82 13.44 -12.57
C GLY A 115 5.33 13.71 -12.46
N PHE A 116 6.15 12.69 -12.21
CA PHE A 116 7.61 12.87 -12.09
C PHE A 116 8.34 13.07 -13.44
N MET A 117 7.70 12.83 -14.56
CA MET A 117 8.22 13.17 -15.89
C MET A 117 7.90 14.62 -16.30
N MET A 118 6.97 15.27 -15.63
CA MET A 118 6.64 16.68 -15.88
C MET A 118 7.61 17.62 -15.17
N GLY A 119 7.75 18.82 -15.70
CA GLY A 119 8.44 19.93 -15.02
C GLY A 119 7.67 20.46 -13.81
N PRO A 120 8.33 21.18 -12.89
CA PRO A 120 7.70 21.77 -11.71
C PRO A 120 6.49 22.63 -12.05
N GLY A 121 5.35 22.33 -11.41
CA GLY A 121 4.10 23.07 -11.65
C GLY A 121 2.93 22.44 -10.88
N THR A 122 1.79 23.13 -10.89
CA THR A 122 0.57 22.65 -10.22
C THR A 122 0.05 21.33 -10.79
N ALA A 123 0.19 21.11 -12.10
CA ALA A 123 -0.20 19.87 -12.77
C ALA A 123 0.64 18.69 -12.26
N GLN A 124 1.95 18.85 -12.09
CA GLN A 124 2.81 17.84 -11.50
C GLN A 124 2.36 17.46 -10.10
N LEU A 125 2.14 18.45 -9.22
CA LEU A 125 1.70 18.22 -7.85
C LEU A 125 0.33 17.53 -7.80
N ALA A 126 -0.61 17.89 -8.68
CA ALA A 126 -1.91 17.26 -8.78
C ALA A 126 -1.80 15.78 -9.19
N LEU A 127 -0.97 15.46 -10.18
CA LEU A 127 -0.74 14.07 -10.60
C LEU A 127 -0.09 13.23 -9.50
N ILE A 128 0.91 13.79 -8.80
CA ILE A 128 1.55 13.12 -7.67
C ILE A 128 0.54 12.89 -6.54
N ALA A 129 -0.27 13.90 -6.18
CA ALA A 129 -1.28 13.78 -5.14
C ALA A 129 -2.33 12.71 -5.47
N LEU A 130 -2.85 12.69 -6.70
CA LEU A 130 -3.80 11.67 -7.15
C LEU A 130 -3.15 10.28 -7.19
N GLY A 131 -1.92 10.17 -7.66
CA GLY A 131 -1.17 8.93 -7.68
C GLY A 131 -0.97 8.36 -6.27
N MET A 132 -0.57 9.19 -5.32
CA MET A 132 -0.43 8.81 -3.91
C MET A 132 -1.77 8.40 -3.29
N ALA A 133 -2.87 9.09 -3.62
CA ALA A 133 -4.21 8.71 -3.18
C ALA A 133 -4.61 7.32 -3.69
N MET A 134 -4.27 6.99 -4.94
CA MET A 134 -4.51 5.65 -5.50
C MET A 134 -3.65 4.57 -4.82
N VAL A 135 -2.38 4.86 -4.53
CA VAL A 135 -1.52 3.95 -3.74
C VAL A 135 -2.15 3.67 -2.38
N ALA A 136 -2.54 4.71 -1.65
CA ALA A 136 -3.18 4.58 -0.34
C ALA A 136 -4.50 3.79 -0.43
N GLY A 137 -5.23 3.92 -1.53
CA GLY A 137 -6.49 3.24 -1.80
C GLY A 137 -6.39 1.71 -1.91
N THR A 138 -5.20 1.16 -2.13
CA THR A 138 -5.00 -0.31 -2.21
C THR A 138 -5.05 -1.01 -0.85
N THR A 139 -4.87 -0.29 0.26
CA THR A 139 -4.81 -0.86 1.61
C THR A 139 -6.13 -1.50 2.06
N GLY A 140 -7.27 -0.86 1.75
CA GLY A 140 -8.61 -1.39 2.05
C GLY A 140 -8.89 -2.73 1.37
N PRO A 141 -8.80 -2.81 0.03
CA PRO A 141 -8.93 -4.06 -0.70
C PRO A 141 -8.01 -5.17 -0.20
N ALA A 142 -6.74 -4.89 0.11
CA ALA A 142 -5.80 -5.88 0.62
C ALA A 142 -6.27 -6.52 1.93
N GLY A 143 -6.69 -5.73 2.90
CA GLY A 143 -7.25 -6.23 4.16
C GLY A 143 -8.51 -7.06 3.95
N ALA A 144 -9.44 -6.60 3.13
CA ALA A 144 -10.67 -7.31 2.81
C ALA A 144 -10.41 -8.64 2.08
N MET A 145 -9.41 -8.69 1.19
CA MET A 145 -9.02 -9.93 0.51
C MET A 145 -8.42 -10.94 1.48
N VAL A 146 -7.53 -10.51 2.38
CA VAL A 146 -6.98 -11.39 3.42
C VAL A 146 -8.09 -11.97 4.30
N ALA A 147 -9.07 -11.16 4.71
CA ALA A 147 -10.20 -11.63 5.46
C ALA A 147 -11.05 -12.67 4.70
N ASN A 148 -11.28 -12.45 3.40
CA ASN A 148 -12.06 -13.36 2.56
C ASN A 148 -11.33 -14.69 2.25
N LEU A 149 -10.01 -14.70 2.27
CA LEU A 149 -9.17 -15.86 1.91
C LEU A 149 -8.74 -16.68 3.12
N THR A 150 -8.98 -16.20 4.34
CA THR A 150 -8.60 -16.88 5.58
C THR A 150 -9.81 -17.25 6.42
N HIS A 151 -9.68 -18.31 7.23
CA HIS A 151 -10.77 -18.74 8.10
C HIS A 151 -10.98 -17.71 9.24
N PRO A 152 -12.23 -17.42 9.66
CA PRO A 152 -12.53 -16.45 10.72
C PRO A 152 -11.73 -16.64 12.01
N SER A 153 -11.43 -17.87 12.41
CA SER A 153 -10.67 -18.17 13.63
C SER A 153 -9.22 -17.68 13.62
N ILE A 154 -8.66 -17.38 12.43
CA ILE A 154 -7.26 -16.92 12.26
C ILE A 154 -7.17 -15.52 11.68
N HIS A 155 -8.28 -14.79 11.53
CA HIS A 155 -8.26 -13.43 10.97
C HIS A 155 -7.28 -12.50 11.68
N ALA A 156 -7.26 -12.50 13.03
CA ALA A 156 -6.35 -11.65 13.79
C ALA A 156 -4.87 -11.92 13.43
N THR A 157 -4.51 -13.20 13.31
CA THR A 157 -3.14 -13.61 12.93
C THR A 157 -2.86 -13.28 11.46
N ALA A 158 -3.84 -13.44 10.57
CA ALA A 158 -3.70 -13.08 9.16
C ALA A 158 -3.49 -11.58 8.96
N PHE A 159 -4.22 -10.73 9.69
CA PHE A 159 -3.99 -9.29 9.69
C PHE A 159 -2.64 -8.90 10.29
N ALA A 160 -2.21 -9.56 11.37
CA ALA A 160 -0.87 -9.35 11.93
C ALA A 160 0.22 -9.73 10.91
N THR A 161 0.04 -10.83 10.18
CA THR A 161 0.96 -11.26 9.11
C THR A 161 0.96 -10.27 7.93
N LEU A 162 -0.21 -9.76 7.52
CA LEU A 162 -0.30 -8.70 6.51
C LEU A 162 0.45 -7.45 6.96
N THR A 163 0.27 -7.03 8.21
CA THR A 163 0.97 -5.88 8.78
C THR A 163 2.48 -6.11 8.82
N LEU A 164 2.92 -7.31 9.21
CA LEU A 164 4.34 -7.67 9.21
C LEU A 164 4.92 -7.63 7.78
N ALA A 165 4.23 -8.22 6.80
CA ALA A 165 4.63 -8.16 5.40
C ALA A 165 4.71 -6.71 4.89
N ASN A 166 3.72 -5.89 5.20
CA ASN A 166 3.68 -4.48 4.85
C ASN A 166 4.86 -3.70 5.45
N ASN A 167 5.25 -3.99 6.68
CA ASN A 167 6.40 -3.34 7.31
C ASN A 167 7.72 -3.81 6.70
N LEU A 168 7.89 -5.12 6.49
CA LEU A 168 9.15 -5.70 6.00
C LEU A 168 9.37 -5.45 4.50
N LEU A 169 8.34 -5.49 3.68
CA LEU A 169 8.44 -5.31 2.23
C LEU A 169 8.21 -3.86 1.81
N GLY A 170 7.53 -3.07 2.63
CA GLY A 170 7.09 -1.73 2.29
C GLY A 170 7.72 -0.64 3.17
N LEU A 171 7.21 -0.50 4.38
CA LEU A 171 7.48 0.66 5.23
C LEU A 171 8.96 0.85 5.56
N ALA A 172 9.67 -0.24 5.88
CA ALA A 172 11.08 -0.18 6.22
C ALA A 172 11.97 0.01 4.96
N PRO A 173 11.86 -0.83 3.90
CA PRO A 173 12.74 -0.71 2.75
C PRO A 173 12.39 0.46 1.82
N GLY A 174 11.14 0.94 1.79
CA GLY A 174 10.72 2.01 0.89
C GLY A 174 11.59 3.26 0.96
N PRO A 175 11.63 3.96 2.10
CA PRO A 175 12.47 5.14 2.26
C PRO A 175 13.97 4.86 2.12
N PHE A 176 14.42 3.71 2.63
CA PHE A 176 15.84 3.33 2.62
C PHE A 176 16.35 3.08 1.19
N VAL A 177 15.68 2.24 0.41
CA VAL A 177 16.06 1.93 -0.97
C VAL A 177 15.97 3.17 -1.85
N THR A 178 14.91 3.97 -1.66
CA THR A 178 14.76 5.25 -2.37
C THR A 178 15.92 6.19 -2.08
N GLY A 179 16.38 6.25 -0.82
CA GLY A 179 17.56 7.02 -0.42
C GLY A 179 18.83 6.55 -1.11
N LEU A 180 19.08 5.24 -1.11
CA LEU A 180 20.25 4.66 -1.80
C LEU A 180 20.26 4.97 -3.30
N ILE A 181 19.10 4.94 -3.95
CA ILE A 181 18.97 5.30 -5.36
C ILE A 181 19.19 6.82 -5.52
N ALA A 182 18.64 7.64 -4.64
CA ALA A 182 18.78 9.09 -4.67
C ALA A 182 20.22 9.54 -4.49
N ASP A 183 21.00 8.85 -3.65
CA ASP A 183 22.43 9.14 -3.44
C ASP A 183 23.29 8.86 -4.68
N ARG A 184 22.89 7.88 -5.51
CA ARG A 184 23.62 7.48 -6.71
C ARG A 184 23.18 8.18 -7.98
N LEU A 185 21.87 8.33 -8.17
CA LEU A 185 21.23 8.80 -9.42
C LEU A 185 20.52 10.14 -9.27
N GLY A 186 20.50 10.70 -8.06
CA GLY A 186 19.73 11.89 -7.73
C GLY A 186 18.27 11.59 -7.36
N LEU A 187 17.68 12.51 -6.58
CA LEU A 187 16.33 12.33 -6.01
C LEU A 187 15.24 12.23 -7.08
N MET A 188 15.34 12.99 -8.19
CA MET A 188 14.33 12.93 -9.26
C MET A 188 14.29 11.52 -9.89
N SER A 189 15.46 10.95 -10.21
CA SER A 189 15.55 9.61 -10.77
C SER A 189 15.01 8.55 -9.81
N ALA A 190 15.30 8.68 -8.51
CA ALA A 190 14.75 7.80 -7.50
C ALA A 190 13.21 7.87 -7.46
N MET A 191 12.64 9.07 -7.47
CA MET A 191 11.19 9.29 -7.46
C MET A 191 10.50 8.79 -8.75
N GLN A 192 11.21 8.78 -9.88
CA GLN A 192 10.71 8.19 -11.14
C GLN A 192 10.75 6.66 -11.13
N LEU A 193 11.72 6.05 -10.46
CA LEU A 193 11.86 4.59 -10.39
C LEU A 193 10.90 3.93 -9.39
N VAL A 194 10.62 4.59 -8.27
CA VAL A 194 9.75 4.06 -7.21
C VAL A 194 8.37 3.62 -7.72
N PRO A 195 7.64 4.37 -8.57
CA PRO A 195 6.33 3.95 -9.07
C PRO A 195 6.34 2.67 -9.91
N LEU A 196 7.50 2.30 -10.50
CA LEU A 196 7.62 1.06 -11.28
C LEU A 196 7.42 -0.20 -10.43
N ILE A 197 7.62 -0.09 -9.12
CA ILE A 197 7.35 -1.18 -8.15
C ILE A 197 5.86 -1.57 -8.16
N ALA A 198 4.96 -0.64 -8.50
CA ALA A 198 3.55 -0.95 -8.67
C ALA A 198 3.28 -2.01 -9.75
N LEU A 199 4.12 -2.09 -10.78
CA LEU A 199 4.04 -3.14 -11.80
C LEU A 199 4.33 -4.51 -11.19
N GLY A 200 5.30 -4.60 -10.28
CA GLY A 200 5.56 -5.81 -9.49
C GLY A 200 4.38 -6.19 -8.60
N ALA A 201 3.72 -5.20 -8.00
CA ALA A 201 2.53 -5.43 -7.17
C ALA A 201 1.33 -5.94 -7.98
N THR A 202 1.21 -5.58 -9.27
CA THR A 202 0.14 -6.09 -10.14
C THR A 202 0.39 -7.50 -10.65
N CYS A 203 1.66 -7.93 -10.67
CA CYS A 203 2.05 -9.28 -11.11
C CYS A 203 2.00 -10.31 -9.96
N ALA A 204 1.94 -9.85 -8.71
CA ALA A 204 1.85 -10.71 -7.53
C ALA A 204 0.43 -11.18 -7.28
#